data_30f4d75d7d43eae4786cd42ebcd7c949
#
_entry.id   30f4d75d7d43eae4786cd42ebcd7c949
#
_cell.length_a   1.000
_cell.length_b   1.000
_cell.length_c   1.000
_cell.angle_alpha   90.00
_cell.angle_beta   90.00
_cell.angle_gamma   90.00
#
_symmetry.space_group_name_H-M   'P 1'
#
loop_
_entity.id
_entity.type
_entity.pdbx_description
1 polymer ?
#
loop_
_entity_poly.entity_id
_entity_poly.type
_entity_poly.pdbx_seq_one_letter_code
_entity_poly.pdbx_strand_id
1 'polypeptide(L)'
;MRSESPVCLRVVFLVVIILLCAEMLFYILYTHKTTMHHNISKEEEETLCSANHILQEQDTVVLVWMWPFGHEMKQSSCSELFHITGCRLTDDQREYDKAHIVMFHHRDIYRYLSELLRMRRPLLQKWVWMNMESPANSQRLAQLDDLFNLTASYRRDSDIWVPYGRIVAASKEHETFKIPHKDKLVCWIVNNWNLHFKRVRYFTELRKHVWIHTYGGAFKKTLSVKEYYKTISSCKFYLSFENSIYKDYFTEKLFNPLMSGTVPVVLGPPRENYEEVIPSDSFIHVDDFKSPQELAEHLKYMDQNQEAYERYFTWRQYFTAERSYFGLEHACRSCEHIKNNKAYRVFKNLSKWYWG
;
A
#
# COMPACT_ATOMS: atom_id res chain seq x y z
N MET A 1 -99.08 -18.56 -24.01
CA MET A 1 -97.69 -19.04 -24.19
C MET A 1 -97.15 -18.44 -25.46
N ARG A 2 -96.20 -17.48 -25.41
CA ARG A 2 -95.58 -16.90 -26.60
C ARG A 2 -94.49 -17.82 -27.05
N SER A 3 -94.56 -18.37 -28.27
CA SER A 3 -93.53 -19.16 -28.91
C SER A 3 -92.40 -18.16 -29.28
N GLU A 4 -91.23 -18.28 -28.62
CA GLU A 4 -90.09 -17.56 -29.06
C GLU A 4 -89.66 -18.06 -30.43
N SER A 5 -89.39 -17.16 -31.37
CA SER A 5 -89.06 -17.46 -32.73
C SER A 5 -87.65 -18.14 -32.80
N PRO A 6 -87.43 -19.19 -33.56
CA PRO A 6 -86.12 -19.94 -33.68
C PRO A 6 -85.02 -19.03 -34.22
N VAL A 7 -85.27 -17.85 -34.76
CA VAL A 7 -84.29 -16.89 -35.27
C VAL A 7 -83.57 -16.18 -34.13
N CYS A 8 -84.29 -15.84 -33.01
CA CYS A 8 -83.72 -15.13 -31.87
C CYS A 8 -82.66 -16.04 -31.15
N LEU A 9 -82.95 -17.33 -31.05
CA LEU A 9 -82.04 -18.28 -30.40
C LEU A 9 -80.78 -18.48 -31.23
N ARG A 10 -80.85 -18.44 -32.57
CA ARG A 10 -79.65 -18.56 -33.46
C ARG A 10 -78.77 -17.31 -33.40
N VAL A 11 -79.35 -16.15 -33.30
CA VAL A 11 -78.65 -14.84 -33.19
C VAL A 11 -77.93 -14.81 -31.84
N VAL A 12 -78.57 -15.17 -30.72
CA VAL A 12 -77.92 -15.21 -29.40
C VAL A 12 -76.77 -16.21 -29.40
N PHE A 13 -76.95 -17.43 -30.02
CA PHE A 13 -75.88 -18.39 -30.08
C PHE A 13 -74.67 -17.96 -30.90
N LEU A 14 -74.91 -17.26 -32.03
CA LEU A 14 -73.84 -16.66 -32.83
C LEU A 14 -73.09 -15.55 -32.09
N VAL A 15 -73.79 -14.69 -31.33
CA VAL A 15 -73.16 -13.62 -30.54
C VAL A 15 -72.28 -14.22 -29.43
N VAL A 16 -72.79 -15.27 -28.72
CA VAL A 16 -72.00 -15.98 -27.70
C VAL A 16 -70.73 -16.59 -28.29
N ILE A 17 -70.83 -17.25 -29.47
CA ILE A 17 -69.66 -17.83 -30.15
C ILE A 17 -68.62 -16.72 -30.53
N ILE A 18 -69.09 -15.58 -31.04
CA ILE A 18 -68.21 -14.45 -31.39
C ILE A 18 -67.48 -13.91 -30.16
N LEU A 19 -68.21 -13.77 -29.04
CA LEU A 19 -67.60 -13.32 -27.79
C LEU A 19 -66.56 -14.29 -27.27
N LEU A 20 -66.85 -15.60 -27.26
CA LEU A 20 -65.91 -16.61 -26.83
C LEU A 20 -64.67 -16.67 -27.74
N CYS A 21 -64.83 -16.52 -29.06
CA CYS A 21 -63.71 -16.45 -30.00
C CYS A 21 -62.88 -15.15 -29.77
N ALA A 22 -63.49 -14.03 -29.44
CA ALA A 22 -62.80 -12.78 -29.14
C ALA A 22 -61.97 -12.91 -27.81
N GLU A 23 -62.56 -13.53 -26.78
CA GLU A 23 -61.83 -13.77 -25.51
C GLU A 23 -60.66 -14.75 -25.71
N MET A 24 -60.88 -15.83 -26.46
CA MET A 24 -59.74 -16.75 -26.79
C MET A 24 -58.65 -16.07 -27.58
N LEU A 25 -59.00 -15.22 -28.57
CA LEU A 25 -58.01 -14.46 -29.35
C LEU A 25 -57.25 -13.47 -28.45
N PHE A 26 -57.99 -12.77 -27.56
CA PHE A 26 -57.37 -11.86 -26.60
C PHE A 26 -56.42 -12.59 -25.63
N TYR A 27 -56.80 -13.77 -25.15
CA TYR A 27 -55.99 -14.60 -24.26
C TYR A 27 -54.69 -15.07 -24.98
N ILE A 28 -54.82 -15.51 -26.23
CA ILE A 28 -53.67 -15.94 -27.05
C ILE A 28 -52.71 -14.77 -27.32
N LEU A 29 -53.24 -13.61 -27.67
CA LEU A 29 -52.41 -12.42 -27.90
C LEU A 29 -51.76 -11.90 -26.61
N TYR A 30 -52.44 -11.98 -25.48
CA TYR A 30 -51.92 -11.59 -24.16
C TYR A 30 -50.80 -12.54 -23.70
N THR A 31 -51.00 -13.87 -23.81
CA THR A 31 -49.98 -14.84 -23.48
C THR A 31 -48.75 -14.75 -24.40
N HIS A 32 -48.97 -14.52 -25.68
CA HIS A 32 -47.87 -14.34 -26.64
C HIS A 32 -47.08 -13.05 -26.31
N LYS A 33 -47.76 -11.97 -25.97
CA LYS A 33 -47.12 -10.71 -25.57
C LYS A 33 -46.31 -10.86 -24.26
N THR A 34 -46.86 -11.54 -23.26
CA THR A 34 -46.16 -11.77 -21.98
C THR A 34 -44.96 -12.69 -22.15
N THR A 35 -45.05 -13.74 -22.99
CA THR A 35 -43.95 -14.63 -23.27
C THR A 35 -42.84 -13.93 -24.06
N MET A 36 -43.22 -13.08 -25.02
CA MET A 36 -42.24 -12.27 -25.77
C MET A 36 -41.51 -11.27 -24.85
N HIS A 37 -42.22 -10.57 -23.98
CA HIS A 37 -41.60 -9.65 -23.00
C HIS A 37 -40.67 -10.39 -22.02
N HIS A 38 -41.05 -11.58 -21.58
CA HIS A 38 -40.23 -12.38 -20.68
C HIS A 38 -38.94 -12.88 -21.36
N ASN A 39 -39.05 -13.29 -22.63
CA ASN A 39 -37.87 -13.74 -23.40
C ASN A 39 -36.93 -12.58 -23.76
N ILE A 40 -37.45 -11.39 -24.10
CA ILE A 40 -36.63 -10.21 -24.38
C ILE A 40 -35.90 -9.75 -23.12
N SER A 41 -36.57 -9.73 -21.96
CA SER A 41 -35.92 -9.35 -20.70
C SER A 41 -34.84 -10.35 -20.27
N LYS A 42 -35.02 -11.63 -20.57
CA LYS A 42 -34.07 -12.69 -20.24
C LYS A 42 -32.83 -12.65 -21.14
N GLU A 43 -33.02 -12.41 -22.44
CA GLU A 43 -31.91 -12.19 -23.39
C GLU A 43 -31.11 -10.92 -23.10
N GLU A 44 -31.80 -9.83 -22.71
CA GLU A 44 -31.15 -8.59 -22.29
C GLU A 44 -30.38 -8.78 -20.97
N GLU A 45 -30.91 -9.53 -20.01
CA GLU A 45 -30.27 -9.84 -18.74
C GLU A 45 -29.06 -10.79 -18.92
N GLU A 46 -29.17 -11.80 -19.78
CA GLU A 46 -28.05 -12.68 -20.15
C GLU A 46 -26.97 -11.92 -20.95
N THR A 47 -27.36 -11.02 -21.85
CA THR A 47 -26.43 -10.17 -22.62
C THR A 47 -25.74 -9.17 -21.69
N LEU A 48 -26.45 -8.56 -20.73
CA LEU A 48 -25.90 -7.65 -19.73
C LEU A 48 -25.00 -8.40 -18.75
N CYS A 49 -25.36 -9.61 -18.36
CA CYS A 49 -24.56 -10.49 -17.50
C CYS A 49 -23.28 -10.92 -18.22
N SER A 50 -23.36 -11.31 -19.50
CA SER A 50 -22.21 -11.65 -20.32
C SER A 50 -21.30 -10.45 -20.58
N ALA A 51 -21.89 -9.28 -20.87
CA ALA A 51 -21.13 -8.03 -21.02
C ALA A 51 -20.44 -7.63 -19.71
N ASN A 52 -21.10 -7.77 -18.56
CA ASN A 52 -20.51 -7.52 -17.25
C ASN A 52 -19.41 -8.57 -16.93
N HIS A 53 -19.56 -9.82 -17.31
CA HIS A 53 -18.54 -10.86 -17.14
C HIS A 53 -17.31 -10.60 -18.01
N ILE A 54 -17.50 -10.15 -19.27
CA ILE A 54 -16.42 -9.75 -20.19
C ILE A 54 -15.72 -8.48 -19.68
N LEU A 55 -16.46 -7.53 -19.08
CA LEU A 55 -15.89 -6.34 -18.45
C LEU A 55 -15.15 -6.63 -17.13
N GLN A 56 -15.43 -7.77 -16.48
CA GLN A 56 -14.71 -8.23 -15.27
C GLN A 56 -13.40 -8.97 -15.59
N GLU A 57 -13.19 -9.43 -16.83
CA GLU A 57 -11.97 -10.14 -17.23
C GLU A 57 -10.84 -9.24 -17.71
N GLN A 58 -11.06 -7.95 -17.93
CA GLN A 58 -9.95 -7.06 -18.30
C GLN A 58 -9.16 -6.62 -17.06
N ASP A 59 -7.87 -6.99 -17.06
CA ASP A 59 -6.91 -6.54 -16.04
C ASP A 59 -6.90 -5.02 -15.91
N THR A 60 -6.90 -4.54 -14.67
CA THR A 60 -6.65 -3.14 -14.39
C THR A 60 -5.21 -2.79 -14.75
N VAL A 61 -5.02 -1.96 -15.75
CA VAL A 61 -3.70 -1.56 -16.24
C VAL A 61 -3.14 -0.43 -15.36
N VAL A 62 -1.98 -0.68 -14.76
CA VAL A 62 -1.20 0.29 -13.99
C VAL A 62 0.07 0.62 -14.77
N LEU A 63 0.15 1.83 -15.28
CA LEU A 63 1.36 2.36 -15.89
C LEU A 63 2.25 2.99 -14.82
N VAL A 64 3.42 2.43 -14.63
CA VAL A 64 4.48 3.06 -13.85
C VAL A 64 5.24 3.99 -14.77
N TRP A 65 4.95 5.32 -14.69
CA TRP A 65 5.51 6.31 -15.60
C TRP A 65 7.04 6.35 -15.58
N MET A 66 7.57 6.14 -14.39
CA MET A 66 9.00 5.97 -14.15
C MET A 66 9.21 5.08 -12.93
N TRP A 67 10.06 4.07 -13.04
CA TRP A 67 10.46 3.28 -11.87
C TRP A 67 11.28 4.14 -10.91
N PRO A 68 11.01 4.06 -9.61
CA PRO A 68 11.76 4.82 -8.63
C PRO A 68 13.26 4.58 -8.76
N PHE A 69 14.03 5.67 -8.90
CA PHE A 69 15.49 5.65 -9.11
C PHE A 69 15.95 4.88 -10.36
N GLY A 70 15.07 4.64 -11.33
CA GLY A 70 15.38 3.88 -12.55
C GLY A 70 15.60 2.37 -12.33
N HIS A 71 15.23 1.84 -11.17
CA HIS A 71 15.28 0.40 -10.90
C HIS A 71 14.03 -0.27 -11.44
N GLU A 72 14.13 -0.84 -12.64
CA GLU A 72 13.08 -1.70 -13.18
C GLU A 72 12.82 -2.86 -12.23
N MET A 73 11.59 -2.98 -11.78
CA MET A 73 11.16 -4.13 -11.01
C MET A 73 10.75 -5.21 -11.99
N LYS A 74 11.31 -6.42 -11.87
CA LYS A 74 10.79 -7.57 -12.61
C LYS A 74 9.29 -7.59 -12.42
N GLN A 75 8.54 -7.75 -13.51
CA GLN A 75 7.06 -7.86 -13.52
C GLN A 75 6.60 -9.16 -12.83
N SER A 76 7.14 -9.44 -11.64
CA SER A 76 6.59 -10.45 -10.77
C SER A 76 5.16 -10.03 -10.48
N SER A 77 4.24 -10.92 -10.70
CA SER A 77 2.83 -10.60 -10.69
C SER A 77 2.41 -10.11 -9.30
N CYS A 78 1.56 -9.10 -9.26
CA CYS A 78 0.91 -8.67 -8.01
C CYS A 78 0.22 -9.85 -7.30
N SER A 79 -0.20 -10.88 -8.04
CA SER A 79 -0.83 -12.07 -7.50
C SER A 79 0.14 -12.97 -6.73
N GLU A 80 1.38 -13.13 -7.20
CA GLU A 80 2.37 -14.01 -6.54
C GLU A 80 2.86 -13.43 -5.21
N LEU A 81 3.12 -12.13 -5.16
CA LEU A 81 3.71 -11.49 -3.98
C LEU A 81 2.69 -10.93 -3.00
N PHE A 82 1.53 -10.51 -3.49
CA PHE A 82 0.56 -9.76 -2.68
C PHE A 82 -0.85 -10.35 -2.73
N HIS A 83 -1.05 -11.45 -3.47
CA HIS A 83 -2.37 -12.07 -3.71
C HIS A 83 -3.41 -11.11 -4.33
N ILE A 84 -2.93 -10.11 -5.08
CA ILE A 84 -3.75 -9.12 -5.79
C ILE A 84 -3.89 -9.55 -7.25
N THR A 85 -5.06 -10.03 -7.62
CA THR A 85 -5.36 -10.52 -8.98
C THR A 85 -6.01 -9.45 -9.86
N GLY A 86 -6.05 -9.67 -11.18
CA GLY A 86 -6.67 -8.75 -12.15
C GLY A 86 -5.94 -7.42 -12.28
N CYS A 87 -4.62 -7.44 -12.18
CA CYS A 87 -3.73 -6.29 -12.31
C CYS A 87 -2.63 -6.57 -13.33
N ARG A 88 -2.48 -5.68 -14.29
CA ARG A 88 -1.38 -5.71 -15.24
C ARG A 88 -0.53 -4.46 -15.06
N LEU A 89 0.73 -4.65 -14.71
CA LEU A 89 1.71 -3.57 -14.61
C LEU A 89 2.42 -3.39 -15.95
N THR A 90 2.68 -2.14 -16.32
CA THR A 90 3.48 -1.79 -17.49
C THR A 90 4.28 -0.51 -17.21
N ASP A 91 5.42 -0.35 -17.86
CA ASP A 91 6.22 0.88 -17.92
C ASP A 91 6.32 1.43 -19.35
N ASP A 92 5.63 0.79 -20.28
CA ASP A 92 5.52 1.26 -21.65
C ASP A 92 4.60 2.48 -21.75
N GLN A 93 5.17 3.66 -21.86
CA GLN A 93 4.44 4.92 -21.95
C GLN A 93 3.50 5.00 -23.18
N ARG A 94 3.67 4.16 -24.19
CA ARG A 94 2.74 4.06 -25.34
C ARG A 94 1.36 3.52 -24.92
N GLU A 95 1.27 2.88 -23.77
CA GLU A 95 0.01 2.41 -23.20
C GLU A 95 -0.74 3.47 -22.37
N TYR A 96 -0.24 4.71 -22.32
CA TYR A 96 -0.80 5.78 -21.48
C TYR A 96 -2.31 5.94 -21.62
N ASP A 97 -2.81 6.00 -22.86
CA ASP A 97 -4.25 6.20 -23.12
C ASP A 97 -5.12 5.01 -22.68
N LYS A 98 -4.54 3.83 -22.50
CA LYS A 98 -5.22 2.60 -22.05
C LYS A 98 -5.06 2.35 -20.56
N ALA A 99 -4.16 3.07 -19.89
CA ALA A 99 -3.89 2.88 -18.49
C ALA A 99 -5.04 3.41 -17.62
N HIS A 100 -5.48 2.60 -16.66
CA HIS A 100 -6.47 3.00 -15.66
C HIS A 100 -5.83 3.86 -14.57
N ILE A 101 -4.56 3.56 -14.26
CA ILE A 101 -3.73 4.26 -13.30
C ILE A 101 -2.40 4.64 -13.96
N VAL A 102 -1.91 5.84 -13.65
CA VAL A 102 -0.52 6.23 -13.91
C VAL A 102 0.14 6.62 -12.59
N MET A 103 1.19 5.92 -12.22
CA MET A 103 1.94 6.17 -10.99
C MET A 103 3.21 6.98 -11.28
N PHE A 104 3.39 8.08 -10.55
CA PHE A 104 4.52 8.99 -10.67
C PHE A 104 5.32 9.04 -9.38
N HIS A 105 6.62 8.73 -9.46
CA HIS A 105 7.52 8.85 -8.31
C HIS A 105 7.97 10.30 -8.12
N HIS A 106 7.73 10.86 -6.92
CA HIS A 106 7.95 12.28 -6.63
C HIS A 106 9.36 12.76 -6.93
N ARG A 107 10.39 11.99 -6.52
CA ARG A 107 11.78 12.39 -6.68
C ARG A 107 12.20 12.51 -8.15
N ASP A 108 11.62 11.70 -9.03
CA ASP A 108 11.96 11.69 -10.45
C ASP A 108 11.06 12.59 -11.30
N ILE A 109 9.91 13.03 -10.75
CA ILE A 109 8.89 13.79 -11.47
C ILE A 109 9.40 15.13 -12.00
N TYR A 110 10.39 15.76 -11.34
CA TYR A 110 10.92 17.06 -11.75
C TYR A 110 11.49 17.04 -13.17
N ARG A 111 11.98 15.88 -13.63
CA ARG A 111 12.53 15.70 -14.98
C ARG A 111 11.45 15.79 -16.07
N TYR A 112 10.22 15.47 -15.70
CA TYR A 112 9.07 15.39 -16.59
C TYR A 112 7.98 16.41 -16.26
N LEU A 113 8.25 17.33 -15.34
CA LEU A 113 7.23 18.26 -14.81
C LEU A 113 6.56 19.08 -15.92
N SER A 114 7.32 19.61 -16.87
CA SER A 114 6.78 20.40 -17.98
C SER A 114 5.93 19.58 -18.95
N GLU A 115 6.28 18.32 -19.17
CA GLU A 115 5.51 17.36 -19.95
C GLU A 115 4.23 16.98 -19.20
N LEU A 116 4.35 16.57 -17.95
CA LEU A 116 3.25 16.18 -17.08
C LEU A 116 2.14 17.25 -17.01
N LEU A 117 2.52 18.52 -16.89
CA LEU A 117 1.56 19.63 -16.83
C LEU A 117 0.82 19.88 -18.15
N ARG A 118 1.31 19.34 -19.27
CA ARG A 118 0.70 19.48 -20.62
C ARG A 118 -0.05 18.21 -21.05
N MET A 119 0.13 17.09 -20.34
CA MET A 119 -0.49 15.82 -20.72
C MET A 119 -2.01 15.92 -20.63
N ARG A 120 -2.67 15.51 -21.73
CA ARG A 120 -4.12 15.33 -21.72
C ARG A 120 -4.44 14.02 -21.00
N ARG A 121 -5.15 14.10 -19.88
CA ARG A 121 -5.57 12.94 -19.13
C ARG A 121 -6.80 12.29 -19.76
N PRO A 122 -6.78 11.00 -20.09
CA PRO A 122 -7.97 10.25 -20.44
C PRO A 122 -9.06 10.30 -19.37
N LEU A 123 -10.33 10.24 -19.79
CA LEU A 123 -11.45 10.27 -18.86
C LEU A 123 -11.35 9.11 -17.84
N LEU A 124 -11.57 9.41 -16.57
CA LEU A 124 -11.51 8.48 -15.44
C LEU A 124 -10.14 7.87 -15.12
N GLN A 125 -9.10 8.14 -15.91
CA GLN A 125 -7.73 7.73 -15.56
C GLN A 125 -7.30 8.41 -14.24
N LYS A 126 -6.78 7.62 -13.29
CA LYS A 126 -6.33 8.13 -11.99
C LYS A 126 -4.80 8.27 -11.98
N TRP A 127 -4.34 9.43 -11.54
CA TRP A 127 -2.92 9.67 -11.32
C TRP A 127 -2.58 9.51 -9.84
N VAL A 128 -1.56 8.71 -9.56
CA VAL A 128 -1.07 8.40 -8.22
C VAL A 128 0.26 9.10 -7.99
N TRP A 129 0.32 9.94 -6.99
CA TRP A 129 1.56 10.51 -6.48
C TRP A 129 2.19 9.54 -5.48
N MET A 130 3.40 9.07 -5.78
CA MET A 130 4.14 8.15 -4.92
C MET A 130 5.37 8.84 -4.33
N ASN A 131 5.54 8.79 -3.00
CA ASN A 131 6.74 9.28 -2.32
C ASN A 131 7.01 8.51 -1.03
N MET A 132 8.28 8.14 -0.83
CA MET A 132 8.75 7.44 0.37
C MET A 132 9.78 8.23 1.18
N GLU A 133 10.25 9.39 0.68
CA GLU A 133 11.12 10.27 1.45
C GLU A 133 10.29 11.16 2.41
N SER A 134 10.94 11.67 3.46
CA SER A 134 10.29 12.64 4.34
C SER A 134 10.10 14.00 3.67
N PRO A 135 9.20 14.88 4.17
CA PRO A 135 9.05 16.23 3.66
C PRO A 135 10.35 17.03 3.62
N ALA A 136 11.25 16.88 4.62
CA ALA A 136 12.55 17.57 4.64
C ALA A 136 13.51 17.11 3.54
N ASN A 137 13.30 15.90 2.99
CA ASN A 137 14.12 15.33 1.93
C ASN A 137 13.39 15.29 0.57
N SER A 138 12.24 15.93 0.47
CA SER A 138 11.42 16.01 -0.74
C SER A 138 11.29 17.47 -1.17
N GLN A 139 11.65 17.76 -2.41
CA GLN A 139 11.49 19.11 -2.95
C GLN A 139 10.01 19.47 -3.05
N ARG A 140 9.59 20.59 -2.46
CA ARG A 140 8.22 21.08 -2.62
C ARG A 140 8.03 21.64 -4.03
N LEU A 141 7.05 21.09 -4.74
CA LEU A 141 6.67 21.50 -6.10
C LEU A 141 5.19 21.91 -6.08
N ALA A 142 4.91 23.19 -5.94
CA ALA A 142 3.55 23.73 -5.83
C ALA A 142 2.67 23.42 -7.06
N GLN A 143 3.31 23.23 -8.23
CA GLN A 143 2.63 22.86 -9.48
C GLN A 143 1.97 21.47 -9.42
N LEU A 144 2.28 20.65 -8.42
CA LEU A 144 1.69 19.34 -8.22
C LEU A 144 0.37 19.37 -7.45
N ASP A 145 0.00 20.51 -6.86
CA ASP A 145 -1.27 20.67 -6.19
C ASP A 145 -2.43 20.48 -7.17
N ASP A 146 -3.46 19.77 -6.73
CA ASP A 146 -4.66 19.45 -7.49
C ASP A 146 -4.42 18.61 -8.78
N LEU A 147 -3.21 18.07 -8.97
CA LEU A 147 -2.86 17.30 -10.15
C LEU A 147 -3.17 15.81 -10.00
N PHE A 148 -3.06 15.27 -8.80
CA PHE A 148 -3.21 13.83 -8.55
C PHE A 148 -4.60 13.47 -8.03
N ASN A 149 -4.94 12.20 -8.19
CA ASN A 149 -6.19 11.64 -7.65
C ASN A 149 -5.95 10.93 -6.32
N LEU A 150 -4.80 10.28 -6.18
CA LEU A 150 -4.44 9.41 -5.06
C LEU A 150 -3.00 9.67 -4.63
N THR A 151 -2.75 9.40 -3.36
CA THR A 151 -1.42 9.39 -2.75
C THR A 151 -1.01 7.98 -2.36
N ALA A 152 0.26 7.63 -2.60
CA ALA A 152 0.85 6.35 -2.20
C ALA A 152 2.16 6.61 -1.45
N SER A 153 2.20 6.36 -0.14
CA SER A 153 3.39 6.64 0.66
C SER A 153 3.44 5.84 1.97
N TYR A 154 4.51 6.05 2.74
CA TYR A 154 4.68 5.51 4.09
C TYR A 154 3.68 6.09 5.12
N ARG A 155 3.08 7.26 4.86
CA ARG A 155 2.13 7.90 5.76
C ARG A 155 0.83 7.09 5.86
N ARG A 156 0.34 6.88 7.06
CA ARG A 156 -0.90 6.11 7.31
C ARG A 156 -2.16 6.81 6.81
N ASP A 157 -2.09 8.13 6.62
CA ASP A 157 -3.17 8.94 6.05
C ASP A 157 -3.09 9.08 4.51
N SER A 158 -2.23 8.30 3.84
CA SER A 158 -2.24 8.15 2.39
C SER A 158 -3.44 7.33 1.92
N ASP A 159 -3.90 7.55 0.68
CA ASP A 159 -4.93 6.69 0.05
C ASP A 159 -4.45 5.24 -0.08
N ILE A 160 -3.17 5.08 -0.40
CA ILE A 160 -2.48 3.79 -0.56
C ILE A 160 -1.31 3.79 0.41
N TRP A 161 -1.51 3.13 1.53
CA TRP A 161 -0.48 3.03 2.56
C TRP A 161 0.47 1.87 2.26
N VAL A 162 1.74 2.20 2.04
CA VAL A 162 2.83 1.22 1.89
C VAL A 162 3.98 1.63 2.81
N PRO A 163 4.08 1.07 4.02
CA PRO A 163 5.18 1.35 4.94
C PRO A 163 6.50 0.74 4.43
N TYR A 164 7.62 1.11 5.03
CA TYR A 164 8.92 0.49 4.71
C TYR A 164 9.02 -0.98 5.15
N GLY A 165 8.19 -1.39 6.07
CA GLY A 165 8.04 -2.75 6.56
C GLY A 165 6.83 -2.87 7.46
N ARG A 166 6.54 -4.07 7.91
CA ARG A 166 5.39 -4.37 8.77
C ARG A 166 5.68 -5.51 9.72
N ILE A 167 4.89 -5.59 10.76
CA ILE A 167 4.82 -6.76 11.65
C ILE A 167 3.64 -7.60 11.19
N VAL A 168 3.87 -8.88 10.95
CA VAL A 168 2.85 -9.84 10.53
C VAL A 168 2.83 -11.02 11.50
N ALA A 169 1.71 -11.74 11.57
CA ALA A 169 1.62 -12.96 12.37
C ALA A 169 2.65 -13.99 11.89
N ALA A 170 3.36 -14.62 12.82
CA ALA A 170 4.26 -15.72 12.50
C ALA A 170 3.45 -16.91 11.98
N SER A 171 3.88 -17.54 10.88
CA SER A 171 3.23 -18.77 10.42
C SER A 171 3.52 -19.91 11.41
N LYS A 172 2.57 -20.84 11.58
CA LYS A 172 2.74 -22.01 12.49
C LYS A 172 3.89 -22.95 12.09
N GLU A 173 4.38 -22.82 10.87
CA GLU A 173 5.47 -23.63 10.30
C GLU A 173 6.86 -23.01 10.53
N HIS A 174 6.95 -21.80 11.11
CA HIS A 174 8.24 -21.19 11.38
C HIS A 174 8.91 -21.86 12.58
N GLU A 175 10.19 -22.25 12.37
CA GLU A 175 11.09 -22.62 13.46
C GLU A 175 11.07 -21.54 14.57
N THR A 176 11.18 -21.99 15.82
CA THR A 176 11.31 -21.07 16.95
C THR A 176 12.43 -20.07 16.70
N PHE A 177 12.09 -18.78 16.73
CA PHE A 177 13.06 -17.71 16.52
C PHE A 177 14.24 -17.87 17.48
N LYS A 178 15.47 -17.88 16.93
CA LYS A 178 16.70 -17.89 17.72
C LYS A 178 17.42 -16.56 17.55
N ILE A 179 17.79 -15.93 18.66
CA ILE A 179 18.57 -14.70 18.66
C ILE A 179 19.94 -15.02 18.02
N PRO A 180 20.36 -14.31 16.96
CA PRO A 180 21.68 -14.51 16.36
C PRO A 180 22.81 -14.25 17.35
N HIS A 181 23.98 -14.87 17.11
CA HIS A 181 25.18 -14.59 17.91
C HIS A 181 25.54 -13.10 17.88
N LYS A 182 25.80 -12.53 19.06
CA LYS A 182 26.10 -11.12 19.27
C LYS A 182 27.56 -10.94 19.72
N ASP A 183 28.34 -10.25 18.90
CA ASP A 183 29.76 -9.93 19.20
C ASP A 183 29.97 -8.39 19.33
N LYS A 184 28.95 -7.59 19.13
CA LYS A 184 29.01 -6.12 19.23
C LYS A 184 27.83 -5.60 20.06
N LEU A 185 28.10 -4.65 20.95
CA LEU A 185 27.06 -4.05 21.76
C LEU A 185 26.19 -3.12 20.92
N VAL A 186 26.75 -2.08 20.33
CA VAL A 186 26.01 -1.07 19.56
C VAL A 186 26.62 -0.88 18.18
N CYS A 187 25.79 -0.85 17.17
CA CYS A 187 26.22 -0.57 15.78
C CYS A 187 25.42 0.57 15.16
N TRP A 188 26.07 1.26 14.21
CA TRP A 188 25.42 2.27 13.36
C TRP A 188 26.00 2.25 11.95
N ILE A 189 25.13 2.14 10.95
CA ILE A 189 25.49 2.20 9.53
C ILE A 189 24.85 3.44 8.94
N VAL A 190 25.65 4.41 8.47
CA VAL A 190 25.15 5.69 7.96
C VAL A 190 25.95 6.20 6.77
N ASN A 191 25.24 6.63 5.72
CA ASN A 191 25.83 7.21 4.53
C ASN A 191 25.67 8.73 4.49
N ASN A 192 24.47 9.23 4.79
CA ASN A 192 24.15 10.65 4.77
C ASN A 192 24.47 11.29 6.13
N TRP A 193 25.58 12.04 6.17
CA TRP A 193 26.09 12.71 7.36
C TRP A 193 25.93 14.21 7.24
N ASN A 194 25.27 14.83 8.22
CA ASN A 194 25.19 16.27 8.36
C ASN A 194 25.14 16.63 9.84
N LEU A 195 26.00 17.53 10.29
CA LEU A 195 26.11 17.96 11.69
C LEU A 195 24.83 18.62 12.23
N HIS A 196 23.97 19.14 11.35
CA HIS A 196 22.68 19.73 11.72
C HIS A 196 21.60 18.66 11.99
N PHE A 197 21.77 17.43 11.58
CA PHE A 197 20.80 16.38 11.88
C PHE A 197 20.80 16.04 13.37
N LYS A 198 19.59 15.95 13.98
CA LYS A 198 19.42 15.54 15.40
C LYS A 198 20.16 14.22 15.67
N ARG A 199 20.08 13.24 14.75
CA ARG A 199 20.74 11.93 14.87
C ARG A 199 22.26 12.02 14.99
N VAL A 200 22.91 12.94 14.28
CA VAL A 200 24.37 13.13 14.33
C VAL A 200 24.78 13.77 15.64
N ARG A 201 24.04 14.78 16.10
CA ARG A 201 24.29 15.41 17.41
C ARG A 201 24.11 14.42 18.55
N TYR A 202 23.00 13.63 18.53
CA TYR A 202 22.74 12.62 19.54
C TYR A 202 23.81 11.55 19.56
N PHE A 203 24.20 11.00 18.40
CA PHE A 203 25.32 10.05 18.29
C PHE A 203 26.62 10.64 18.85
N THR A 204 26.93 11.90 18.58
CA THR A 204 28.18 12.54 19.04
C THR A 204 28.25 12.58 20.58
N GLU A 205 27.14 12.76 21.26
CA GLU A 205 27.08 12.67 22.71
C GLU A 205 27.10 11.21 23.19
N LEU A 206 26.27 10.35 22.63
CA LEU A 206 26.14 8.95 23.05
C LEU A 206 27.47 8.19 22.99
N ARG A 207 28.28 8.42 21.93
CA ARG A 207 29.60 7.76 21.77
C ARG A 207 30.64 8.13 22.83
N LYS A 208 30.42 9.15 23.64
CA LYS A 208 31.27 9.48 24.79
C LYS A 208 31.08 8.51 25.94
N HIS A 209 29.92 7.82 25.99
CA HIS A 209 29.50 6.98 27.12
C HIS A 209 29.45 5.49 26.78
N VAL A 210 29.36 5.11 25.48
CA VAL A 210 29.36 3.73 25.05
C VAL A 210 30.08 3.59 23.69
N TRP A 211 30.79 2.48 23.52
CA TRP A 211 31.46 2.18 22.24
C TRP A 211 30.44 1.81 21.18
N ILE A 212 30.50 2.49 20.02
CA ILE A 212 29.61 2.28 18.89
C ILE A 212 30.43 1.86 17.66
N HIS A 213 30.15 0.67 17.14
CA HIS A 213 30.74 0.19 15.88
C HIS A 213 30.08 0.91 14.70
N THR A 214 30.85 1.73 13.99
CA THR A 214 30.36 2.60 12.94
C THR A 214 30.77 2.13 11.56
N TYR A 215 29.81 2.20 10.60
CA TYR A 215 29.97 1.78 9.22
C TYR A 215 29.23 2.75 8.27
N GLY A 216 29.42 2.53 6.96
CA GLY A 216 28.83 3.33 5.90
C GLY A 216 29.76 4.40 5.37
N GLY A 217 29.32 5.12 4.33
CA GLY A 217 30.12 6.12 3.63
C GLY A 217 30.58 7.27 4.53
N ALA A 218 29.79 7.65 5.55
CA ALA A 218 30.17 8.68 6.53
C ALA A 218 31.44 8.32 7.31
N PHE A 219 31.74 7.04 7.46
CA PHE A 219 32.92 6.53 8.19
C PHE A 219 33.95 5.85 7.27
N LYS A 220 33.78 5.96 5.94
CA LYS A 220 34.66 5.32 4.94
C LYS A 220 34.74 3.79 5.12
N LYS A 221 33.65 3.17 5.60
CA LYS A 221 33.49 1.73 5.85
C LYS A 221 32.24 1.23 5.17
N THR A 222 32.23 1.28 3.84
CA THR A 222 31.11 0.79 3.02
C THR A 222 30.96 -0.71 3.16
N LEU A 223 29.74 -1.19 3.18
CA LEU A 223 29.39 -2.61 3.28
C LEU A 223 28.64 -3.04 2.03
N SER A 224 28.91 -4.25 1.56
CA SER A 224 28.02 -4.93 0.61
C SER A 224 26.69 -5.27 1.27
N VAL A 225 25.66 -5.60 0.47
CA VAL A 225 24.34 -5.98 1.01
C VAL A 225 24.44 -7.15 2.00
N LYS A 226 25.24 -8.15 1.68
CA LYS A 226 25.46 -9.32 2.56
C LYS A 226 26.12 -8.92 3.88
N GLU A 227 27.15 -8.09 3.81
CA GLU A 227 27.85 -7.58 5.01
C GLU A 227 26.95 -6.68 5.85
N TYR A 228 26.07 -5.89 5.23
CA TYR A 228 25.12 -5.04 5.92
C TYR A 228 24.23 -5.85 6.88
N TYR A 229 23.55 -6.89 6.38
CA TYR A 229 22.70 -7.73 7.22
C TYR A 229 23.49 -8.54 8.24
N LYS A 230 24.65 -9.07 7.87
CA LYS A 230 25.57 -9.77 8.79
C LYS A 230 26.02 -8.86 9.93
N THR A 231 26.35 -7.59 9.64
CA THR A 231 26.75 -6.61 10.65
C THR A 231 25.59 -6.30 11.59
N ILE A 232 24.39 -6.02 11.08
CA ILE A 232 23.23 -5.75 11.93
C ILE A 232 22.94 -6.94 12.85
N SER A 233 22.89 -8.17 12.32
CA SER A 233 22.57 -9.36 13.10
C SER A 233 23.60 -9.65 14.20
N SER A 234 24.84 -9.22 14.04
CA SER A 234 25.91 -9.41 15.03
C SER A 234 25.90 -8.39 16.18
N CYS A 235 25.05 -7.36 16.11
CA CYS A 235 24.95 -6.31 17.12
C CYS A 235 23.79 -6.60 18.09
N LYS A 236 23.97 -6.35 19.41
CA LYS A 236 22.83 -6.37 20.35
C LYS A 236 21.85 -5.25 20.03
N PHE A 237 22.36 -4.03 19.84
CA PHE A 237 21.58 -2.83 19.56
C PHE A 237 22.03 -2.17 18.25
N TYR A 238 21.05 -1.66 17.50
CA TYR A 238 21.30 -0.92 16.28
C TYR A 238 20.69 0.48 16.36
N LEU A 239 21.46 1.52 16.07
CA LEU A 239 20.97 2.89 16.06
C LEU A 239 20.09 3.13 14.82
N SER A 240 18.79 2.95 15.00
CA SER A 240 17.74 3.16 14.01
C SER A 240 17.34 4.62 13.95
N PHE A 241 18.33 5.49 13.70
CA PHE A 241 18.18 6.94 13.74
C PHE A 241 17.77 7.49 12.39
N GLU A 242 16.59 8.08 12.31
CA GLU A 242 16.09 8.69 11.08
C GLU A 242 16.83 9.98 10.74
N ASN A 243 16.89 10.31 9.44
CA ASN A 243 17.52 11.55 8.97
C ASN A 243 16.68 12.81 9.26
N SER A 244 15.40 12.62 9.54
CA SER A 244 14.43 13.68 9.87
C SER A 244 13.30 13.10 10.74
N ILE A 245 12.56 13.97 11.43
CA ILE A 245 11.51 13.56 12.36
C ILE A 245 10.17 14.01 11.80
N TYR A 246 9.36 13.04 11.36
CA TYR A 246 8.01 13.24 10.87
C TYR A 246 7.12 12.10 11.31
N LYS A 247 5.83 12.35 11.47
CA LYS A 247 4.84 11.33 11.78
C LYS A 247 4.91 10.20 10.74
N ASP A 248 4.84 8.96 11.20
CA ASP A 248 4.89 7.71 10.42
C ASP A 248 6.22 7.47 9.65
N TYR A 249 7.23 8.35 9.81
CA TYR A 249 8.50 8.22 9.11
C TYR A 249 9.47 7.32 9.88
N PHE A 250 9.26 6.04 9.81
CA PHE A 250 10.16 4.99 10.25
C PHE A 250 10.48 4.08 9.06
N THR A 251 11.76 4.05 8.73
CA THR A 251 12.21 3.49 7.45
C THR A 251 12.81 2.08 7.62
N GLU A 252 13.55 1.62 6.62
CA GLU A 252 14.30 0.36 6.67
C GLU A 252 15.22 0.27 7.90
N LYS A 253 15.59 1.40 8.48
CA LYS A 253 16.44 1.46 9.70
C LYS A 253 15.77 0.83 10.91
N LEU A 254 14.43 0.87 10.97
CA LEU A 254 13.64 0.18 12.00
C LEU A 254 13.45 -1.29 11.66
N PHE A 255 13.00 -1.59 10.45
CA PHE A 255 12.56 -2.95 10.09
C PHE A 255 13.73 -3.90 9.84
N ASN A 256 14.86 -3.42 9.26
CA ASN A 256 16.02 -4.28 9.03
C ASN A 256 16.61 -4.88 10.32
N PRO A 257 16.84 -4.13 11.42
CA PRO A 257 17.25 -4.75 12.68
C PRO A 257 16.19 -5.67 13.28
N LEU A 258 14.91 -5.31 13.24
CA LEU A 258 13.84 -6.20 13.69
C LEU A 258 13.89 -7.54 12.95
N MET A 259 14.00 -7.53 11.62
CA MET A 259 14.15 -8.75 10.80
C MET A 259 15.43 -9.52 11.12
N SER A 260 16.51 -8.82 11.42
CA SER A 260 17.83 -9.41 11.67
C SER A 260 18.02 -9.91 13.11
N GLY A 261 16.98 -9.83 13.96
CA GLY A 261 17.08 -10.25 15.36
C GLY A 261 17.99 -9.33 16.19
N THR A 262 17.89 -8.03 15.99
CA THR A 262 18.64 -6.99 16.69
C THR A 262 17.66 -5.96 17.23
N VAL A 263 17.89 -5.46 18.45
CA VAL A 263 17.03 -4.47 19.08
C VAL A 263 17.29 -3.08 18.47
N PRO A 264 16.32 -2.44 17.82
CA PRO A 264 16.48 -1.08 17.33
C PRO A 264 16.43 -0.07 18.50
N VAL A 265 17.40 0.83 18.54
CA VAL A 265 17.36 2.05 19.33
C VAL A 265 16.92 3.17 18.41
N VAL A 266 15.71 3.67 18.60
CA VAL A 266 15.08 4.57 17.62
C VAL A 266 15.23 6.03 18.01
N LEU A 267 15.48 6.89 16.99
CA LEU A 267 15.38 8.33 17.03
C LEU A 267 14.59 8.78 15.81
N GLY A 268 13.35 9.21 16.03
CA GLY A 268 12.39 9.55 14.97
C GLY A 268 11.16 10.24 15.56
N PRO A 269 9.95 9.94 15.08
CA PRO A 269 8.70 10.42 15.67
C PRO A 269 8.55 9.96 17.14
N PRO A 270 7.58 10.49 17.92
CA PRO A 270 7.36 10.10 19.30
C PRO A 270 7.09 8.58 19.47
N ARG A 271 7.36 8.06 20.68
CA ARG A 271 7.22 6.62 21.00
C ARG A 271 5.85 6.06 20.62
N GLU A 272 4.79 6.80 20.91
CA GLU A 272 3.41 6.39 20.65
C GLU A 272 3.18 6.10 19.16
N ASN A 273 3.85 6.83 18.28
CA ASN A 273 3.72 6.58 16.83
C ASN A 273 4.41 5.27 16.39
N TYR A 274 5.49 4.86 17.07
CA TYR A 274 6.09 3.53 16.84
C TYR A 274 5.16 2.43 17.37
N GLU A 275 4.57 2.60 18.56
CA GLU A 275 3.71 1.61 19.21
C GLU A 275 2.41 1.33 18.42
N GLU A 276 2.03 2.24 17.53
CA GLU A 276 0.92 2.02 16.59
C GLU A 276 1.22 0.97 15.50
N VAL A 277 2.50 0.62 15.28
CA VAL A 277 2.92 -0.24 14.16
C VAL A 277 3.83 -1.40 14.56
N ILE A 278 4.50 -1.32 15.71
CA ILE A 278 5.36 -2.38 16.24
C ILE A 278 5.10 -2.60 17.75
N PRO A 279 5.37 -3.80 18.29
CA PRO A 279 5.22 -4.07 19.72
C PRO A 279 6.06 -3.13 20.58
N SER A 280 5.48 -2.64 21.66
CA SER A 280 6.10 -1.65 22.56
C SER A 280 7.38 -2.14 23.26
N ASP A 281 7.53 -3.46 23.39
CA ASP A 281 8.68 -4.15 23.98
C ASP A 281 9.74 -4.58 22.94
N SER A 282 9.57 -4.22 21.65
CA SER A 282 10.48 -4.61 20.56
C SER A 282 11.60 -3.61 20.29
N PHE A 283 11.60 -2.43 20.91
CA PHE A 283 12.52 -1.34 20.63
C PHE A 283 12.82 -0.48 21.85
N ILE A 284 13.86 0.34 21.76
CA ILE A 284 14.23 1.35 22.74
C ILE A 284 14.08 2.73 22.09
N HIS A 285 13.32 3.65 22.71
CA HIS A 285 13.21 5.02 22.23
C HIS A 285 14.19 5.94 22.97
N VAL A 286 14.91 6.80 22.24
CA VAL A 286 15.91 7.68 22.85
C VAL A 286 15.32 8.67 23.85
N ASP A 287 14.07 9.09 23.64
CA ASP A 287 13.39 10.05 24.51
C ASP A 287 12.80 9.40 25.79
N ASP A 288 12.94 8.07 25.98
CA ASP A 288 12.67 7.39 27.28
C ASP A 288 13.74 7.71 28.33
N PHE A 289 14.85 8.31 27.91
CA PHE A 289 15.99 8.65 28.77
C PHE A 289 16.20 10.16 28.82
N LYS A 290 16.55 10.67 29.98
CA LYS A 290 16.82 12.11 30.18
C LYS A 290 18.08 12.58 29.43
N SER A 291 19.00 11.66 29.12
CA SER A 291 20.25 11.98 28.45
C SER A 291 20.82 10.79 27.66
N PRO A 292 21.69 11.02 26.67
CA PRO A 292 22.45 9.97 26.02
C PRO A 292 23.30 9.13 26.99
N GLN A 293 23.71 9.69 28.12
CA GLN A 293 24.43 8.97 29.17
C GLN A 293 23.54 7.90 29.81
N GLU A 294 22.30 8.25 30.22
CA GLU A 294 21.35 7.29 30.80
C GLU A 294 21.03 6.17 29.81
N LEU A 295 20.84 6.49 28.54
CA LEU A 295 20.67 5.47 27.50
C LEU A 295 21.91 4.54 27.45
N ALA A 296 23.13 5.08 27.46
CA ALA A 296 24.34 4.27 27.43
C ALA A 296 24.46 3.34 28.65
N GLU A 297 24.09 3.81 29.83
CA GLU A 297 24.05 3.02 31.07
C GLU A 297 23.03 1.88 30.94
N HIS A 298 21.83 2.16 30.40
CA HIS A 298 20.81 1.16 30.11
C HIS A 298 21.31 0.08 29.13
N LEU A 299 21.96 0.47 28.02
CA LEU A 299 22.49 -0.48 27.04
C LEU A 299 23.57 -1.38 27.66
N LYS A 300 24.44 -0.84 28.53
CA LYS A 300 25.45 -1.61 29.28
C LYS A 300 24.81 -2.55 30.30
N TYR A 301 23.78 -2.12 30.98
CA TYR A 301 23.01 -2.97 31.89
C TYR A 301 22.40 -4.17 31.15
N MET A 302 21.77 -3.94 29.99
CA MET A 302 21.22 -5.01 29.13
C MET A 302 22.32 -5.96 28.61
N ASP A 303 23.53 -5.46 28.37
CA ASP A 303 24.67 -6.28 27.96
C ASP A 303 25.05 -7.31 29.04
N GLN A 304 24.96 -6.92 30.30
CA GLN A 304 25.29 -7.74 31.48
C GLN A 304 24.13 -8.60 31.96
N ASN A 305 22.89 -8.32 31.49
CA ASN A 305 21.68 -9.02 31.90
C ASN A 305 20.97 -9.65 30.69
N GLN A 306 21.35 -10.90 30.41
CA GLN A 306 20.85 -11.64 29.26
C GLN A 306 19.33 -11.79 29.28
N GLU A 307 18.73 -12.11 30.43
CA GLU A 307 17.28 -12.27 30.55
C GLU A 307 16.54 -10.97 30.22
N ALA A 308 17.03 -9.83 30.70
CA ALA A 308 16.44 -8.53 30.40
C ALA A 308 16.56 -8.17 28.91
N TYR A 309 17.71 -8.52 28.30
CA TYR A 309 17.93 -8.34 26.86
C TYR A 309 16.98 -9.22 26.01
N GLU A 310 16.78 -10.48 26.41
CA GLU A 310 15.92 -11.42 25.67
C GLU A 310 14.45 -11.03 25.68
N ARG A 311 13.99 -10.24 26.65
CA ARG A 311 12.61 -9.71 26.68
C ARG A 311 12.26 -8.86 25.48
N TYR A 312 13.25 -8.21 24.86
CA TYR A 312 13.02 -7.46 23.60
C TYR A 312 12.64 -8.34 22.40
N PHE A 313 12.67 -9.66 22.55
CA PHE A 313 12.30 -10.62 21.51
C PHE A 313 11.04 -11.43 21.84
N THR A 314 10.34 -11.14 22.95
CA THR A 314 9.12 -11.86 23.34
C THR A 314 8.04 -11.83 22.26
N TRP A 315 7.93 -10.71 21.57
CA TRP A 315 7.00 -10.52 20.45
C TRP A 315 7.23 -11.52 19.28
N ARG A 316 8.46 -12.03 19.13
CA ARG A 316 8.83 -12.97 18.06
C ARG A 316 8.18 -14.36 18.21
N GLN A 317 7.58 -14.65 19.33
CA GLN A 317 6.77 -15.86 19.54
C GLN A 317 5.48 -15.83 18.70
N TYR A 318 4.96 -14.64 18.40
CA TYR A 318 3.68 -14.45 17.75
C TYR A 318 3.76 -13.75 16.39
N PHE A 319 4.86 -13.01 16.17
CA PHE A 319 4.99 -12.12 15.03
C PHE A 319 6.37 -12.23 14.38
N THR A 320 6.44 -11.81 13.12
CA THR A 320 7.68 -11.57 12.39
C THR A 320 7.65 -10.18 11.74
N ALA A 321 8.83 -9.64 11.46
CA ALA A 321 8.97 -8.40 10.71
C ALA A 321 9.26 -8.70 9.25
N GLU A 322 8.63 -7.96 8.35
CA GLU A 322 8.82 -8.06 6.91
C GLU A 322 9.11 -6.69 6.31
N ARG A 323 9.87 -6.67 5.23
CA ARG A 323 10.07 -5.46 4.43
C ARG A 323 8.99 -5.33 3.37
N SER A 324 8.64 -4.11 3.01
CA SER A 324 7.82 -3.84 1.83
C SER A 324 8.63 -3.82 0.55
N TYR A 325 7.97 -4.08 -0.56
CA TYR A 325 8.57 -4.05 -1.90
C TYR A 325 8.41 -2.65 -2.50
N PHE A 326 9.44 -1.84 -2.33
CA PHE A 326 9.47 -0.46 -2.80
C PHE A 326 9.14 -0.35 -4.31
N GLY A 327 8.23 0.54 -4.66
CA GLY A 327 7.76 0.74 -6.04
C GLY A 327 6.75 -0.33 -6.50
N LEU A 328 7.11 -1.59 -6.51
CA LEU A 328 6.23 -2.68 -6.97
C LEU A 328 4.97 -2.80 -6.11
N GLU A 329 5.13 -2.83 -4.78
CA GLU A 329 3.96 -2.91 -3.89
C GLU A 329 3.04 -1.70 -4.02
N HIS A 330 3.60 -0.50 -4.24
CA HIS A 330 2.80 0.71 -4.48
C HIS A 330 1.95 0.58 -5.75
N ALA A 331 2.51 0.04 -6.84
CA ALA A 331 1.78 -0.18 -8.07
C ALA A 331 0.66 -1.23 -7.90
N CYS A 332 0.96 -2.37 -7.25
CA CYS A 332 -0.01 -3.42 -6.99
C CYS A 332 -1.14 -2.96 -6.06
N ARG A 333 -0.80 -2.27 -4.97
CA ARG A 333 -1.80 -1.70 -4.04
C ARG A 333 -2.63 -0.59 -4.67
N SER A 334 -2.07 0.16 -5.64
CA SER A 334 -2.83 1.13 -6.42
C SER A 334 -3.91 0.46 -7.25
N CYS A 335 -3.60 -0.68 -7.88
CA CYS A 335 -4.58 -1.49 -8.58
C CYS A 335 -5.68 -2.01 -7.65
N GLU A 336 -5.32 -2.61 -6.52
CA GLU A 336 -6.25 -3.08 -5.50
C GLU A 336 -7.19 -1.95 -5.03
N HIS A 337 -6.62 -0.77 -4.75
CA HIS A 337 -7.38 0.39 -4.29
C HIS A 337 -8.48 0.79 -5.28
N ILE A 338 -8.17 0.91 -6.58
CA ILE A 338 -9.19 1.35 -7.56
C ILE A 338 -10.19 0.26 -7.91
N LYS A 339 -9.85 -1.02 -7.75
CA LYS A 339 -10.83 -2.12 -7.87
C LYS A 339 -11.89 -2.02 -6.78
N ASN A 340 -11.48 -1.67 -5.57
CA ASN A 340 -12.35 -1.56 -4.40
C ASN A 340 -13.00 -0.17 -4.26
N ASN A 341 -12.39 0.88 -4.85
CA ASN A 341 -12.88 2.26 -4.77
C ASN A 341 -12.98 2.89 -6.16
N LYS A 342 -14.19 2.88 -6.73
CA LYS A 342 -14.48 3.42 -8.07
C LYS A 342 -14.60 4.95 -8.09
N ALA A 343 -14.75 5.63 -6.94
CA ALA A 343 -14.93 7.07 -6.88
C ALA A 343 -13.79 7.81 -7.58
N TYR A 344 -14.12 8.81 -8.38
CA TYR A 344 -13.15 9.72 -9.00
C TYR A 344 -13.09 11.01 -8.20
N ARG A 345 -11.90 11.35 -7.70
CA ARG A 345 -11.66 12.61 -6.99
C ARG A 345 -10.30 13.19 -7.38
N VAL A 346 -10.13 14.47 -7.13
CA VAL A 346 -8.81 15.13 -7.19
C VAL A 346 -8.33 15.32 -5.76
N PHE A 347 -7.08 14.92 -5.49
CA PHE A 347 -6.44 15.15 -4.20
C PHE A 347 -6.06 16.63 -4.08
N LYS A 348 -6.72 17.33 -3.18
CA LYS A 348 -6.56 18.78 -2.99
C LYS A 348 -5.38 19.11 -2.10
N ASN A 349 -4.64 20.19 -2.47
CA ASN A 349 -3.57 20.75 -1.64
C ASN A 349 -2.51 19.71 -1.20
N LEU A 350 -1.95 18.97 -2.15
CA LEU A 350 -0.87 18.00 -1.91
C LEU A 350 0.28 18.62 -1.09
N SER A 351 0.66 19.85 -1.42
CA SER A 351 1.72 20.59 -0.73
C SER A 351 1.41 20.81 0.75
N LYS A 352 0.17 21.19 1.08
CA LYS A 352 -0.26 21.38 2.47
C LYS A 352 -0.33 20.05 3.22
N TRP A 353 -0.83 18.99 2.58
CA TRP A 353 -0.92 17.67 3.21
C TRP A 353 0.46 17.09 3.53
N TYR A 354 1.43 17.25 2.63
CA TYR A 354 2.72 16.57 2.78
C TYR A 354 3.74 17.42 3.53
N TRP A 355 3.85 18.72 3.25
CA TRP A 355 4.86 19.61 3.85
C TRP A 355 4.34 20.47 5.00
N GLY A 356 3.04 20.63 5.16
CA GLY A 356 2.39 21.50 6.15
C GLY A 356 2.08 22.89 5.67
#